data_455de480ef25713e2b48ebde7261389e
#
_entry.id   455de480ef25713e2b48ebde7261389e
#
_cell.length_a   1.000
_cell.length_b   1.000
_cell.length_c   1.000
_cell.angle_alpha   90.00
_cell.angle_beta   90.00
_cell.angle_gamma   90.00
#
_symmetry.space_group_name_H-M   'P 1'
#
loop_
_entity.id
_entity.type
_entity.pdbx_description
1 polymer ?
#
loop_
_entity_poly.entity_id
_entity_poly.type
_entity_poly.pdbx_seq_one_letter_code
_entity_poly.pdbx_strand_id
1 'polypeptide(L)'
;MNIQLYLWADFNESAFKLLKLLDGNKIPFSVQTFGSDESLDDISVQVGGKVRRLPLVVVDGEKIGGYYDLLEFLINKKVINYDGESLCQQK
;
A
#
# COMPACT_ATOMS: atom_id res chain seq x y z
N MET A 1 -6.05 -2.63 11.96
CA MET A 1 -5.25 -1.86 11.01
C MET A 1 -6.01 -1.77 9.70
N ASN A 2 -6.31 -0.57 9.25
CA ASN A 2 -7.10 -0.33 8.04
C ASN A 2 -6.18 0.15 6.93
N ILE A 3 -5.92 -0.73 5.96
CA ILE A 3 -4.98 -0.43 4.87
C ILE A 3 -5.75 -0.13 3.60
N GLN A 4 -5.43 1.03 2.99
CA GLN A 4 -6.01 1.47 1.73
C GLN A 4 -4.89 1.67 0.72
N LEU A 5 -5.01 1.05 -0.45
CA LEU A 5 -4.06 1.23 -1.54
C LEU A 5 -4.66 2.11 -2.63
N TYR A 6 -3.86 3.03 -3.14
CA TYR A 6 -4.24 3.85 -4.30
C TYR A 6 -3.26 3.53 -5.41
N LEU A 7 -3.77 3.00 -6.52
CA LEU A 7 -2.97 2.48 -7.61
C LEU A 7 -3.41 3.07 -8.94
N TRP A 8 -2.50 3.09 -9.92
CA TRP A 8 -2.90 3.32 -11.31
C TRP A 8 -3.62 2.08 -11.81
N ALA A 9 -4.61 2.28 -12.71
CA ALA A 9 -5.33 1.16 -13.32
C ALA A 9 -4.36 0.26 -14.09
N ASP A 10 -3.33 0.85 -14.70
CA ASP A 10 -2.22 0.10 -15.30
C ASP A 10 -1.24 -0.28 -14.20
N PHE A 11 -1.36 -1.48 -13.68
CA PHE A 11 -0.49 -1.93 -12.60
C PHE A 11 0.96 -2.04 -13.08
N ASN A 12 1.85 -1.45 -12.29
CA ASN A 12 3.28 -1.63 -12.51
C ASN A 12 3.81 -2.67 -11.52
N GLU A 13 5.12 -2.91 -11.58
CA GLU A 13 5.77 -3.88 -10.72
C GLU A 13 5.60 -3.55 -9.23
N SER A 14 5.68 -2.28 -8.88
CA SER A 14 5.52 -1.85 -7.49
C SER A 14 4.12 -2.16 -6.97
N ALA A 15 3.09 -1.99 -7.81
CA ALA A 15 1.72 -2.31 -7.42
C ALA A 15 1.57 -3.81 -7.17
N PHE A 16 2.14 -4.64 -8.04
CA PHE A 16 2.08 -6.09 -7.85
C PHE A 16 2.79 -6.52 -6.58
N LYS A 17 3.93 -5.90 -6.28
CA LYS A 17 4.65 -6.21 -5.04
C LYS A 17 3.82 -5.89 -3.80
N LEU A 18 3.11 -4.75 -3.82
CA LEU A 18 2.23 -4.37 -2.71
C LEU A 18 1.11 -5.38 -2.52
N LEU A 19 0.44 -5.73 -3.61
CA LEU A 19 -0.67 -6.69 -3.56
C LEU A 19 -0.18 -8.04 -3.05
N LYS A 20 0.96 -8.49 -3.55
CA LYS A 20 1.52 -9.77 -3.17
C LYS A 20 1.95 -9.79 -1.71
N LEU A 21 2.52 -8.69 -1.23
CA LEU A 21 2.93 -8.59 0.17
C LEU A 21 1.73 -8.71 1.11
N LEU A 22 0.68 -7.97 0.83
CA LEU A 22 -0.49 -7.96 1.70
C LEU A 22 -1.30 -9.25 1.58
N ASP A 23 -1.55 -9.69 0.35
CA ASP A 23 -2.33 -10.92 0.12
C ASP A 23 -1.58 -12.15 0.61
N GLY A 24 -0.28 -12.20 0.35
CA GLY A 24 0.55 -13.33 0.78
C GLY A 24 0.65 -13.49 2.29
N ASN A 25 0.47 -12.40 3.02
CA ASN A 25 0.49 -12.42 4.49
C ASN A 25 -0.91 -12.37 5.09
N LYS A 26 -1.94 -12.49 4.24
CA LYS A 26 -3.35 -12.50 4.66
C LYS A 26 -3.74 -11.25 5.43
N ILE A 27 -3.19 -10.11 5.03
CA ILE A 27 -3.50 -8.82 5.64
C ILE A 27 -4.63 -8.19 4.83
N PRO A 28 -5.77 -7.88 5.44
CA PRO A 28 -6.89 -7.26 4.69
C PRO A 28 -6.56 -5.85 4.26
N PHE A 29 -7.03 -5.49 3.07
CA PHE A 29 -6.80 -4.16 2.51
C PHE A 29 -7.89 -3.83 1.50
N SER A 30 -8.01 -2.53 1.19
CA SER A 30 -8.88 -2.03 0.14
C SER A 30 -8.03 -1.41 -0.97
N VAL A 31 -8.52 -1.44 -2.20
CA VAL A 31 -7.81 -0.89 -3.34
C VAL A 31 -8.71 0.07 -4.11
N GLN A 32 -8.15 1.23 -4.46
CA GLN A 32 -8.79 2.16 -5.38
C GLN A 32 -7.83 2.43 -6.53
N THR A 33 -8.31 2.33 -7.76
CA THR A 33 -7.49 2.57 -8.94
C THR A 33 -7.91 3.86 -9.64
N PHE A 34 -6.95 4.46 -10.36
CA PHE A 34 -7.16 5.70 -11.10
C PHE A 34 -6.71 5.50 -12.54
N GLY A 35 -7.47 6.08 -13.47
CA GLY A 35 -7.11 6.03 -14.88
C GLY A 35 -5.91 6.92 -15.19
N SER A 36 -5.23 6.62 -16.29
CA SER A 36 -4.03 7.36 -16.69
C SER A 36 -4.31 8.81 -17.08
N ASP A 37 -5.58 9.15 -17.32
CA ASP A 37 -5.98 10.50 -17.67
C ASP A 37 -6.19 11.40 -16.43
N GLU A 38 -6.13 10.83 -15.24
CA GLU A 38 -6.25 11.60 -14.01
C GLU A 38 -4.90 12.16 -13.61
N SER A 39 -4.89 13.41 -13.13
CA SER A 39 -3.67 14.02 -12.63
C SER A 39 -3.45 13.71 -11.16
N LEU A 40 -2.21 13.84 -10.70
CA LEU A 40 -1.93 13.64 -9.29
C LEU A 40 -2.62 14.69 -8.42
N ASP A 41 -2.88 15.88 -8.97
CA ASP A 41 -3.61 16.91 -8.23
C ASP A 41 -5.06 16.48 -8.01
N ASP A 42 -5.71 15.90 -9.03
CA ASP A 42 -7.07 15.40 -8.91
C ASP A 42 -7.13 14.24 -7.90
N ILE A 43 -6.16 13.35 -7.98
CA ILE A 43 -6.06 12.22 -7.05
C ILE A 43 -5.86 12.73 -5.62
N SER A 44 -5.05 13.76 -5.44
CA SER A 44 -4.81 14.36 -4.13
C SER A 44 -6.10 14.87 -3.49
N VAL A 45 -6.97 15.50 -4.30
CA VAL A 45 -8.27 15.96 -3.81
C VAL A 45 -9.11 14.79 -3.32
N GLN A 46 -9.14 13.70 -4.08
CA GLN A 46 -9.94 12.53 -3.73
C GLN A 46 -9.41 11.81 -2.50
N VAL A 47 -8.11 11.77 -2.34
CA VAL A 47 -7.46 11.12 -1.19
C VAL A 47 -7.57 11.98 0.07
N GLY A 48 -7.69 13.29 -0.11
CA GLY A 48 -7.77 14.22 1.02
C GLY A 48 -6.43 14.74 1.49
N GLY A 49 -5.41 14.68 0.63
CA GLY A 49 -4.09 15.21 0.95
C GLY A 49 -3.17 15.06 -0.25
N LYS A 50 -2.07 15.80 -0.25
CA LYS A 50 -1.18 15.84 -1.40
C LYS A 50 -0.58 14.46 -1.70
N VAL A 51 -0.73 14.03 -2.95
CA VAL A 51 -0.18 12.78 -3.46
C VAL A 51 0.86 13.12 -4.53
N ARG A 52 2.07 12.64 -4.34
CA ARG A 52 3.17 12.92 -5.26
C ARG A 52 3.36 11.84 -6.31
N ARG A 53 2.93 10.62 -5.99
CA ARG A 53 3.05 9.49 -6.90
C ARG A 53 2.20 8.34 -6.40
N LEU A 54 1.91 7.41 -7.30
CA LEU A 54 1.29 6.13 -6.99
C LEU A 54 2.29 5.02 -7.32
N PRO A 55 2.21 3.88 -6.65
CA PRO A 55 1.22 3.50 -5.65
C PRO A 55 1.40 4.23 -4.32
N LEU A 56 0.29 4.47 -3.65
CA LEU A 56 0.29 5.08 -2.33
C LEU A 56 -0.42 4.18 -1.35
N VAL A 57 0.17 4.01 -0.17
CA VAL A 57 -0.41 3.23 0.92
C VAL A 57 -0.85 4.16 2.03
N VAL A 58 -2.08 3.99 2.48
CA VAL A 58 -2.64 4.73 3.61
C VAL A 58 -3.03 3.72 4.68
N VAL A 59 -2.55 3.92 5.90
CA VAL A 59 -2.87 3.04 7.03
C VAL A 59 -3.56 3.87 8.10
N ASP A 60 -4.78 3.48 8.45
CA ASP A 60 -5.59 4.17 9.45
C ASP A 60 -5.69 5.68 9.19
N GLY A 61 -5.81 6.04 7.91
CA GLY A 61 -5.95 7.43 7.50
C GLY A 61 -4.64 8.19 7.34
N GLU A 62 -3.51 7.55 7.63
CA GLU A 62 -2.21 8.18 7.53
C GLU A 62 -1.47 7.69 6.27
N LYS A 63 -0.97 8.64 5.48
CA LYS A 63 -0.20 8.30 4.27
C LYS A 63 1.16 7.78 4.66
N ILE A 64 1.44 6.54 4.31
CA ILE A 64 2.71 5.87 4.65
C ILE A 64 3.72 6.04 3.51
N GLY A 65 3.27 5.89 2.27
CA GLY A 65 4.17 5.98 1.11
C GLY A 65 4.01 4.79 0.19
N GLY A 66 5.13 4.25 -0.30
CA GLY A 66 5.10 3.16 -1.26
C GLY A 66 5.38 1.80 -0.63
N TYR A 67 5.88 0.89 -1.48
CA TYR A 67 6.12 -0.49 -1.07
C TYR A 67 7.09 -0.61 0.11
N TYR A 68 8.25 0.03 -0.01
CA TYR A 68 9.26 -0.10 1.05
C TYR A 68 8.83 0.56 2.34
N ASP A 69 8.07 1.63 2.24
CA ASP A 69 7.53 2.30 3.43
C ASP A 69 6.54 1.40 4.16
N LEU A 70 5.69 0.70 3.40
CA LEU A 70 4.76 -0.24 4.00
C LEU A 70 5.49 -1.44 4.60
N LEU A 71 6.49 -1.96 3.88
CA LEU A 71 7.28 -3.09 4.37
C LEU A 71 7.91 -2.76 5.72
N GLU A 72 8.55 -1.59 5.82
CA GLU A 72 9.16 -1.14 7.06
C GLU A 72 8.12 -0.94 8.16
N PHE A 73 6.96 -0.37 7.79
CA PHE A 73 5.88 -0.17 8.75
C PHE A 73 5.43 -1.51 9.35
N LEU A 74 5.24 -2.52 8.52
CA LEU A 74 4.78 -3.83 8.97
C LEU A 74 5.84 -4.53 9.82
N ILE A 75 7.11 -4.38 9.46
CA ILE A 75 8.21 -4.93 10.26
C ILE A 75 8.24 -4.27 11.64
N ASN A 76 8.11 -2.96 11.70
CA ASN A 76 8.12 -2.22 12.95
C ASN A 76 6.92 -2.56 13.84
N LYS A 77 5.80 -2.92 13.23
CA LYS A 77 4.62 -3.37 13.97
C LYS A 77 4.67 -4.87 14.29
N LYS A 78 5.74 -5.53 13.88
CA LYS A 78 5.95 -6.96 14.09
C LYS A 78 4.85 -7.83 13.47
N VAL A 79 4.30 -7.37 12.37
CA VAL A 79 3.32 -8.14 11.60
C VAL A 79 4.03 -9.14 10.70
N ILE A 80 5.19 -8.73 10.15
CA ILE A 80 6.02 -9.57 9.30
C ILE A 80 7.48 -9.46 9.76
N ASN A 81 8.32 -10.38 9.27
CA ASN A 81 9.76 -10.30 9.53
C ASN A 81 10.46 -9.62 8.34
N TYR A 82 11.78 -9.55 8.40
CA TYR A 82 12.57 -8.88 7.35
C TYR A 82 12.49 -9.55 5.99
N ASP A 83 12.08 -10.81 5.94
CA ASP A 83 11.91 -11.54 4.70
C ASP A 83 10.53 -11.34 4.09
N GLY A 84 9.67 -10.56 4.75
CA GLY A 84 8.32 -10.33 4.29
C GLY A 84 7.35 -11.43 4.65
N GLU A 85 7.74 -12.35 5.52
CA GLU A 85 6.88 -13.43 5.97
C GLU A 85 6.13 -13.04 7.24
N SER A 86 4.91 -13.53 7.35
CA SER A 86 4.09 -13.26 8.51
C SER A 86 4.67 -13.94 9.75
N LEU A 87 4.80 -13.17 10.83
CA LEU A 87 5.26 -13.72 12.11
C LEU A 87 4.26 -14.70 12.71
N CYS A 88 2.99 -14.55 12.33
CA CYS A 88 1.95 -15.46 12.82
C CYS A 88 2.09 -16.89 12.30
N GLN A 89 2.88 -17.09 11.26
CA GLN A 89 3.09 -18.41 10.65
C GLN A 89 4.29 -19.14 11.25
N GLN A 90 5.01 -18.52 12.10
CA GLN A 90 6.18 -19.15 12.70
C GLN A 90 5.79 -20.12 13.80
N LYS A 91 6.47 -21.21 13.81
CA LYS A 91 6.23 -22.26 14.79
C LYS A 91 7.27 -22.22 15.90
#